data_59348f4e542989e306ebcf1ba3499689
#
_entry.id   59348f4e542989e306ebcf1ba3499689
#
_cell.length_a   1.000
_cell.length_b   1.000
_cell.length_c   1.000
_cell.angle_alpha   90.00
_cell.angle_beta   90.00
_cell.angle_gamma   90.00
#
_symmetry.space_group_name_H-M   'P 1'
#
loop_
_entity.id
_entity.type
_entity.pdbx_description
1 polymer ?
#
loop_
_entity_poly.entity_id
_entity_poly.type
_entity_poly.pdbx_seq_one_letter_code
_entity_poly.pdbx_strand_id
1 'polypeptide(L)'
;VNNTDSDQLYFKIYLNLQKIFRCLNIGRVFQGKSLPITITQMRALSLFNEGEVVNISDISRSLGMSLQSATNLVRRLELAGYLERSKNKQDKRVSEVRLTEKGKQRLNFFRKGELATIQNLLDGLDPFEGKVLNEALTNASLLFEKAIIESGQGETVRGAGEKREKKTVDHQHL
;
A
#
# COMPACT_ATOMS: atom_id res chain seq x y z
N VAL A 1 -30.04 9.64 -16.85
CA VAL A 1 -29.28 8.40 -16.96
C VAL A 1 -30.02 7.35 -16.15
N ASN A 2 -30.48 6.25 -16.79
CA ASN A 2 -31.28 5.22 -16.13
C ASN A 2 -30.44 4.56 -15.02
N ASN A 3 -31.00 4.49 -13.82
CA ASN A 3 -30.38 3.87 -12.63
C ASN A 3 -29.89 2.44 -12.91
N THR A 4 -30.60 1.72 -13.78
CA THR A 4 -30.31 0.33 -14.19
C THR A 4 -28.97 0.18 -14.93
N ASP A 5 -28.59 1.16 -15.78
CA ASP A 5 -27.33 1.09 -16.54
C ASP A 5 -26.12 1.34 -15.62
N SER A 6 -26.27 2.25 -14.66
CA SER A 6 -25.24 2.51 -13.64
C SER A 6 -25.03 1.30 -12.73
N ASP A 7 -26.10 0.65 -12.28
CA ASP A 7 -26.03 -0.53 -11.41
C ASP A 7 -25.36 -1.71 -12.13
N GLN A 8 -25.66 -1.89 -13.43
CA GLN A 8 -25.00 -2.92 -14.25
C GLN A 8 -23.50 -2.63 -14.42
N LEU A 9 -23.11 -1.37 -14.61
CA LEU A 9 -21.71 -0.97 -14.72
C LEU A 9 -20.96 -1.24 -13.41
N TYR A 10 -21.50 -0.83 -12.27
CA TYR A 10 -20.90 -1.07 -10.96
C TYR A 10 -20.73 -2.56 -10.68
N PHE A 11 -21.70 -3.37 -11.04
CA PHE A 11 -21.61 -4.81 -10.89
C PHE A 11 -20.50 -5.42 -11.78
N LYS A 12 -20.34 -4.94 -13.02
CA LYS A 12 -19.23 -5.39 -13.91
C LYS A 12 -17.87 -5.00 -13.36
N ILE A 13 -17.71 -3.79 -12.85
CA ILE A 13 -16.47 -3.32 -12.19
C ILE A 13 -16.16 -4.23 -10.99
N TYR A 14 -17.14 -4.49 -10.12
CA TYR A 14 -16.99 -5.38 -8.98
C TYR A 14 -16.52 -6.78 -9.40
N LEU A 15 -17.13 -7.39 -10.42
CA LEU A 15 -16.73 -8.70 -10.92
C LEU A 15 -15.30 -8.73 -11.47
N ASN A 16 -14.86 -7.67 -12.17
CA ASN A 16 -13.50 -7.58 -12.68
C ASN A 16 -12.49 -7.44 -11.54
N LEU A 17 -12.77 -6.61 -10.53
CA LEU A 17 -11.95 -6.52 -9.34
C LEU A 17 -11.84 -7.87 -8.62
N GLN A 18 -12.94 -8.59 -8.46
CA GLN A 18 -12.95 -9.93 -7.87
C GLN A 18 -12.08 -10.94 -8.64
N LYS A 19 -12.08 -10.87 -9.99
CA LYS A 19 -11.20 -11.70 -10.84
C LYS A 19 -9.73 -11.33 -10.60
N ILE A 20 -9.38 -10.04 -10.64
CA ILE A 20 -8.01 -9.56 -10.41
C ILE A 20 -7.51 -10.03 -9.03
N PHE A 21 -8.29 -9.82 -7.95
CA PHE A 21 -7.92 -10.26 -6.61
C PHE A 21 -7.71 -11.78 -6.51
N ARG A 22 -8.52 -12.57 -7.21
CA ARG A 22 -8.33 -14.04 -7.27
C ARG A 22 -7.07 -14.43 -8.02
N CYS A 23 -6.77 -13.77 -9.15
CA CYS A 23 -5.56 -14.04 -9.94
C CYS A 23 -4.30 -13.68 -9.15
N LEU A 24 -4.28 -12.52 -8.51
CA LEU A 24 -3.15 -12.07 -7.72
C LEU A 24 -2.90 -12.93 -6.48
N ASN A 25 -3.93 -13.59 -5.98
CA ASN A 25 -3.88 -14.54 -4.85
C ASN A 25 -2.93 -14.08 -3.73
N ILE A 26 -3.05 -12.82 -3.33
CA ILE A 26 -2.14 -12.10 -2.42
C ILE A 26 -1.88 -12.87 -1.12
N GLY A 27 -2.80 -13.76 -0.74
CA GLY A 27 -2.63 -14.67 0.40
C GLY A 27 -1.63 -15.82 0.16
N ARG A 28 -1.37 -16.22 -1.09
CA ARG A 28 -0.45 -17.35 -1.40
C ARG A 28 1.03 -16.98 -1.36
N VAL A 29 1.38 -15.71 -1.53
CA VAL A 29 2.76 -15.23 -1.41
C VAL A 29 3.38 -15.64 -0.06
N PHE A 30 2.51 -15.92 0.90
CA PHE A 30 2.89 -16.26 2.29
C PHE A 30 2.60 -17.70 2.69
N GLN A 31 1.99 -18.53 1.80
CA GLN A 31 1.73 -19.93 2.10
C GLN A 31 3.04 -20.73 2.03
N GLY A 32 3.50 -21.21 3.17
CA GLY A 32 4.63 -22.13 3.28
C GLY A 32 5.85 -21.60 4.01
N LYS A 33 5.94 -20.31 4.33
CA LYS A 33 6.97 -19.79 5.23
C LYS A 33 6.28 -19.20 6.46
N SER A 34 6.57 -19.73 7.64
CA SER A 34 6.20 -19.09 8.91
C SER A 34 6.80 -17.69 8.93
N LEU A 35 6.01 -16.70 8.52
CA LEU A 35 6.46 -15.32 8.58
C LEU A 35 6.37 -14.87 10.05
N PRO A 36 7.43 -14.32 10.61
CA PRO A 36 7.41 -13.78 11.98
C PRO A 36 6.57 -12.50 12.11
N ILE A 37 5.72 -12.21 11.11
CA ILE A 37 4.99 -10.96 10.96
C ILE A 37 3.67 -11.22 10.20
N THR A 38 2.58 -10.63 10.67
CA THR A 38 1.25 -10.77 10.06
C THR A 38 1.10 -9.88 8.82
N ILE A 39 0.08 -10.18 7.97
CA ILE A 39 -0.26 -9.34 6.80
C ILE A 39 -0.54 -7.88 7.22
N THR A 40 -1.27 -7.68 8.32
CA THR A 40 -1.56 -6.33 8.83
C THR A 40 -0.28 -5.60 9.25
N GLN A 41 0.66 -6.29 9.88
CA GLN A 41 1.95 -5.73 10.23
C GLN A 41 2.79 -5.38 8.99
N MET A 42 2.77 -6.23 7.95
CA MET A 42 3.43 -5.92 6.67
C MET A 42 2.81 -4.70 5.99
N ARG A 43 1.48 -4.63 5.93
CA ARG A 43 0.78 -3.44 5.39
C ARG A 43 1.16 -2.16 6.13
N ALA A 44 1.33 -2.23 7.46
CA ALA A 44 1.81 -1.08 8.22
C ALA A 44 3.25 -0.68 7.83
N LEU A 45 4.16 -1.66 7.68
CA LEU A 45 5.53 -1.37 7.21
C LEU A 45 5.57 -0.83 5.77
N SER A 46 4.63 -1.24 4.91
CA SER A 46 4.55 -0.77 3.53
C SER A 46 4.12 0.70 3.39
N LEU A 47 3.62 1.32 4.46
CA LEU A 47 3.31 2.76 4.47
C LEU A 47 4.56 3.64 4.53
N PHE A 48 5.72 3.07 4.88
CA PHE A 48 6.96 3.81 5.00
C PHE A 48 7.74 3.81 3.69
N ASN A 49 8.24 4.99 3.31
CA ASN A 49 9.30 5.14 2.33
C ASN A 49 10.67 5.21 3.05
N GLU A 50 11.74 5.12 2.29
CA GLU A 50 13.08 5.20 2.85
C GLU A 50 13.34 6.57 3.51
N GLY A 51 13.76 6.54 4.79
CA GLY A 51 13.98 7.75 5.60
C GLY A 51 12.72 8.50 6.02
N GLU A 52 11.53 7.98 5.73
CA GLU A 52 10.28 8.63 6.08
C GLU A 52 9.89 8.39 7.54
N VAL A 53 9.30 9.44 8.12
CA VAL A 53 8.66 9.42 9.44
C VAL A 53 7.16 9.48 9.23
N VAL A 54 6.42 8.61 9.91
CA VAL A 54 4.96 8.48 9.78
C VAL A 54 4.32 8.65 11.15
N ASN A 55 3.21 9.38 11.22
CA ASN A 55 2.43 9.51 12.45
C ASN A 55 1.51 8.31 12.66
N ILE A 56 1.24 7.95 13.91
CA ILE A 56 0.34 6.82 14.22
C ILE A 56 -1.09 7.08 13.71
N SER A 57 -1.53 8.34 13.69
CA SER A 57 -2.81 8.74 13.12
C SER A 57 -2.89 8.46 11.61
N ASP A 58 -1.78 8.64 10.88
CA ASP A 58 -1.74 8.36 9.45
C ASP A 58 -1.77 6.84 9.18
N ILE A 59 -1.10 6.05 10.02
CA ILE A 59 -1.21 4.58 9.99
C ILE A 59 -2.66 4.13 10.25
N SER A 60 -3.30 4.70 11.28
CA SER A 60 -4.70 4.43 11.62
C SER A 60 -5.62 4.68 10.40
N ARG A 61 -5.47 5.83 9.78
CA ARG A 61 -6.24 6.28 8.61
C ARG A 61 -6.00 5.37 7.41
N SER A 62 -4.74 5.16 7.03
CA SER A 62 -4.35 4.37 5.85
C SER A 62 -4.74 2.90 5.93
N LEU A 63 -4.82 2.34 7.14
CA LEU A 63 -5.23 0.95 7.35
C LEU A 63 -6.71 0.77 7.67
N GLY A 64 -7.48 1.88 7.79
CA GLY A 64 -8.91 1.84 8.11
C GLY A 64 -9.19 1.27 9.50
N MET A 65 -8.35 1.56 10.50
CA MET A 65 -8.48 1.04 11.86
C MET A 65 -8.54 2.16 12.90
N SER A 66 -9.02 1.86 14.11
CA SER A 66 -9.02 2.83 15.20
C SER A 66 -7.60 3.23 15.61
N LEU A 67 -7.43 4.46 16.14
CA LEU A 67 -6.14 4.95 16.65
C LEU A 67 -5.56 4.02 17.73
N GLN A 68 -6.42 3.45 18.58
CA GLN A 68 -6.01 2.47 19.58
C GLN A 68 -5.44 1.20 18.95
N SER A 69 -6.07 0.70 17.89
CA SER A 69 -5.60 -0.49 17.15
C SER A 69 -4.27 -0.21 16.45
N ALA A 70 -4.11 0.97 15.83
CA ALA A 70 -2.87 1.39 15.22
C ALA A 70 -1.73 1.55 16.25
N THR A 71 -2.02 2.12 17.41
CA THR A 71 -1.07 2.24 18.52
C THR A 71 -0.58 0.86 18.99
N ASN A 72 -1.48 -0.10 19.15
CA ASN A 72 -1.14 -1.47 19.52
C ASN A 72 -0.34 -2.18 18.43
N LEU A 73 -0.67 -1.95 17.16
CA LEU A 73 0.06 -2.50 16.01
C LEU A 73 1.50 -1.96 15.99
N VAL A 74 1.68 -0.65 16.11
CA VAL A 74 2.99 0.01 16.19
C VAL A 74 3.80 -0.54 17.35
N ARG A 75 3.21 -0.64 18.56
CA ARG A 75 3.88 -1.22 19.72
C ARG A 75 4.41 -2.64 19.47
N ARG A 76 3.63 -3.49 18.79
CA ARG A 76 4.09 -4.86 18.43
C ARG A 76 5.26 -4.81 17.45
N LEU A 77 5.24 -3.89 16.49
CA LEU A 77 6.33 -3.70 15.52
C LEU A 77 7.59 -3.11 16.16
N GLU A 78 7.43 -2.24 17.17
CA GLU A 78 8.54 -1.73 18.00
C GLU A 78 9.18 -2.86 18.82
N LEU A 79 8.37 -3.67 19.51
CA LEU A 79 8.85 -4.83 20.28
C LEU A 79 9.56 -5.87 19.39
N ALA A 80 9.12 -6.04 18.16
CA ALA A 80 9.76 -6.89 17.16
C ALA A 80 11.03 -6.24 16.55
N GLY A 81 11.30 -4.97 16.86
CA GLY A 81 12.46 -4.22 16.40
C GLY A 81 12.37 -3.75 14.95
N TYR A 82 11.18 -3.69 14.35
CA TYR A 82 10.97 -3.21 12.98
C TYR A 82 10.73 -1.71 12.89
N LEU A 83 10.13 -1.13 13.93
CA LEU A 83 9.90 0.30 14.06
C LEU A 83 10.60 0.85 15.29
N GLU A 84 10.92 2.11 15.25
CA GLU A 84 11.32 2.90 16.41
C GLU A 84 10.51 4.17 16.48
N ARG A 85 10.17 4.58 17.72
CA ARG A 85 9.38 5.76 17.99
C ARG A 85 10.29 6.93 18.29
N SER A 86 9.97 8.08 17.71
CA SER A 86 10.57 9.37 18.06
C SER A 86 9.50 10.36 18.47
N LYS A 87 9.86 11.31 19.30
CA LYS A 87 8.98 12.45 19.59
C LYS A 87 9.23 13.51 18.51
N ASN A 88 8.15 14.06 17.98
CA ASN A 88 8.26 15.20 17.09
C ASN A 88 8.98 16.34 17.82
N LYS A 89 9.98 16.97 17.17
CA LYS A 89 10.76 18.05 17.79
C LYS A 89 9.95 19.34 18.01
N GLN A 90 8.92 19.54 17.19
CA GLN A 90 8.07 20.74 17.19
C GLN A 90 6.83 20.56 18.09
N ASP A 91 6.22 19.36 18.07
CA ASP A 91 5.08 19.03 18.93
C ASP A 91 5.30 17.68 19.63
N LYS A 92 5.62 17.74 20.92
CA LYS A 92 5.85 16.54 21.76
C LYS A 92 4.60 15.64 21.94
N ARG A 93 3.41 16.11 21.52
CA ARG A 93 2.16 15.35 21.58
C ARG A 93 2.04 14.39 20.38
N VAL A 94 2.76 14.66 19.32
CA VAL A 94 2.75 13.83 18.10
C VAL A 94 3.80 12.73 18.24
N SER A 95 3.33 11.48 18.20
CA SER A 95 4.21 10.30 18.17
C SER A 95 4.53 9.95 16.74
N GLU A 96 5.78 10.12 16.39
CA GLU A 96 6.34 9.74 15.10
C GLU A 96 7.00 8.38 15.18
N VAL A 97 6.91 7.61 14.11
CA VAL A 97 7.55 6.31 13.98
C VAL A 97 8.32 6.25 12.67
N ARG A 98 9.43 5.52 12.67
CA ARG A 98 10.25 5.27 11.48
C ARG A 98 10.72 3.82 11.45
N LEU A 99 11.11 3.36 10.26
CA LEU A 99 11.70 2.05 10.09
C LEU A 99 13.08 2.00 10.75
N THR A 100 13.33 0.94 11.49
CA THR A 100 14.70 0.54 11.86
C THR A 100 15.39 -0.10 10.65
N GLU A 101 16.69 -0.35 10.74
CA GLU A 101 17.41 -1.10 9.70
C GLU A 101 16.83 -2.50 9.48
N LYS A 102 16.45 -3.19 10.56
CA LYS A 102 15.72 -4.46 10.51
C LYS A 102 14.36 -4.33 9.82
N GLY A 103 13.65 -3.23 10.07
CA GLY A 103 12.37 -2.92 9.41
C GLY A 103 12.54 -2.72 7.90
N LYS A 104 13.55 -1.96 7.48
CA LYS A 104 13.87 -1.73 6.06
C LYS A 104 14.22 -3.04 5.35
N GLN A 105 15.10 -3.85 5.93
CA GLN A 105 15.47 -5.15 5.36
C GLN A 105 14.23 -6.05 5.21
N ARG A 106 13.34 -6.04 6.20
CA ARG A 106 12.11 -6.82 6.16
C ARG A 106 11.15 -6.34 5.07
N LEU A 107 10.97 -5.04 4.96
CA LEU A 107 10.13 -4.44 3.91
C LEU A 107 10.69 -4.73 2.51
N ASN A 108 12.00 -4.61 2.32
CA ASN A 108 12.65 -4.92 1.04
C ASN A 108 12.53 -6.39 0.66
N PHE A 109 12.67 -7.30 1.63
CA PHE A 109 12.44 -8.73 1.40
C PHE A 109 11.00 -9.00 0.94
N PHE A 110 10.03 -8.35 1.58
CA PHE A 110 8.63 -8.46 1.22
C PHE A 110 8.35 -7.94 -0.20
N ARG A 111 8.81 -6.71 -0.52
CA ARG A 111 8.65 -6.11 -1.86
C ARG A 111 9.26 -6.96 -2.96
N LYS A 112 10.43 -7.54 -2.73
CA LYS A 112 11.06 -8.49 -3.68
C LYS A 112 10.20 -9.73 -3.89
N GLY A 113 9.60 -10.27 -2.83
CA GLY A 113 8.70 -11.42 -2.91
C GLY A 113 7.41 -11.12 -3.66
N GLU A 114 6.81 -9.94 -3.43
CA GLU A 114 5.64 -9.47 -4.18
C GLU A 114 5.97 -9.30 -5.67
N LEU A 115 7.09 -8.63 -5.97
CA LEU A 115 7.53 -8.42 -7.36
C LEU A 115 7.77 -9.74 -8.08
N ALA A 116 8.47 -10.69 -7.44
CA ALA A 116 8.70 -12.01 -8.03
C ALA A 116 7.39 -12.76 -8.30
N THR A 117 6.39 -12.60 -7.44
CA THR A 117 5.07 -13.21 -7.65
C THR A 117 4.36 -12.60 -8.86
N ILE A 118 4.41 -11.28 -9.00
CA ILE A 118 3.84 -10.59 -10.17
C ILE A 118 4.62 -10.98 -11.44
N GLN A 119 5.95 -11.02 -11.40
CA GLN A 119 6.77 -11.47 -12.53
C GLN A 119 6.36 -12.87 -13.00
N ASN A 120 6.27 -13.84 -12.08
CA ASN A 120 5.86 -15.20 -12.41
C ASN A 120 4.42 -15.27 -12.97
N LEU A 121 3.52 -14.41 -12.50
CA LEU A 121 2.15 -14.35 -12.99
C LEU A 121 2.08 -13.80 -14.42
N LEU A 122 2.95 -12.85 -14.75
CA LEU A 122 2.95 -12.13 -16.02
C LEU A 122 3.98 -12.68 -17.03
N ASP A 123 4.74 -13.69 -16.66
CA ASP A 123 5.82 -14.28 -17.50
C ASP A 123 5.31 -14.82 -18.84
N GLY A 124 4.02 -15.15 -18.94
CA GLY A 124 3.37 -15.60 -20.18
C GLY A 124 2.84 -14.47 -21.08
N LEU A 125 2.93 -13.21 -20.67
CA LEU A 125 2.47 -12.08 -21.47
C LEU A 125 3.55 -11.63 -22.44
N ASP A 126 3.13 -11.30 -23.67
CA ASP A 126 4.03 -10.61 -24.59
C ASP A 126 4.24 -9.13 -24.18
N PRO A 127 5.27 -8.44 -24.71
CA PRO A 127 5.56 -7.04 -24.36
C PRO A 127 4.42 -6.06 -24.65
N PHE A 128 3.58 -6.33 -25.65
CA PHE A 128 2.43 -5.50 -25.98
C PHE A 128 1.31 -5.70 -24.94
N GLU A 129 0.99 -6.94 -24.61
CA GLU A 129 0.02 -7.27 -23.55
C GLU A 129 0.42 -6.69 -22.20
N GLY A 130 1.72 -6.75 -21.87
CA GLY A 130 2.26 -6.12 -20.66
C GLY A 130 2.04 -4.61 -20.63
N LYS A 131 2.23 -3.90 -21.74
CA LYS A 131 1.95 -2.47 -21.86
C LYS A 131 0.46 -2.16 -21.70
N VAL A 132 -0.40 -2.89 -22.39
CA VAL A 132 -1.86 -2.74 -22.30
C VAL A 132 -2.33 -2.94 -20.85
N LEU A 133 -1.83 -3.97 -20.18
CA LEU A 133 -2.16 -4.23 -18.78
C LEU A 133 -1.72 -3.08 -17.85
N ASN A 134 -0.48 -2.59 -18.04
CA ASN A 134 0.04 -1.48 -17.25
C ASN A 134 -0.79 -0.21 -17.44
N GLU A 135 -1.13 0.15 -18.68
CA GLU A 135 -1.98 1.32 -18.97
C GLU A 135 -3.38 1.18 -18.37
N ALA A 136 -3.99 0.01 -18.49
CA ALA A 136 -5.31 -0.25 -17.91
C ALA A 136 -5.31 -0.12 -16.38
N LEU A 137 -4.30 -0.67 -15.70
CA LEU A 137 -4.15 -0.57 -14.25
C LEU A 137 -3.85 0.85 -13.79
N THR A 138 -3.01 1.59 -14.53
CA THR A 138 -2.71 3.00 -14.25
C THR A 138 -3.97 3.85 -14.33
N ASN A 139 -4.74 3.71 -15.42
CA ASN A 139 -6.00 4.45 -15.59
C ASN A 139 -7.03 4.06 -14.52
N ALA A 140 -7.16 2.78 -14.20
CA ALA A 140 -8.04 2.32 -13.14
C ALA A 140 -7.66 2.92 -11.78
N SER A 141 -6.36 2.95 -11.43
CA SER A 141 -5.87 3.55 -10.18
C SER A 141 -6.24 5.03 -10.08
N LEU A 142 -5.99 5.81 -11.14
CA LEU A 142 -6.31 7.24 -11.18
C LEU A 142 -7.80 7.50 -11.03
N LEU A 143 -8.66 6.67 -11.66
CA LEU A 143 -10.12 6.82 -11.54
C LEU A 143 -10.61 6.47 -10.13
N PHE A 144 -10.05 5.44 -9.49
CA PHE A 144 -10.38 5.11 -8.10
C PHE A 144 -9.91 6.21 -7.13
N GLU A 145 -8.70 6.74 -7.31
CA GLU A 145 -8.19 7.86 -6.50
C GLU A 145 -9.10 9.08 -6.62
N LYS A 146 -9.51 9.44 -7.85
CA LYS A 146 -10.45 10.51 -8.09
C LYS A 146 -11.79 10.27 -7.37
N ALA A 147 -12.37 9.09 -7.53
CA ALA A 147 -13.65 8.74 -6.90
C ALA A 147 -13.58 8.79 -5.37
N ILE A 148 -12.47 8.33 -4.77
CA ILE A 148 -12.26 8.39 -3.32
C ILE A 148 -12.16 9.84 -2.83
N ILE A 149 -11.49 10.72 -3.58
CA ILE A 149 -11.38 12.14 -3.26
C ILE A 149 -12.77 12.79 -3.31
N GLU A 150 -13.51 12.57 -4.39
CA GLU A 150 -14.84 13.16 -4.61
C GLU A 150 -15.90 12.65 -3.62
N SER A 151 -15.77 11.40 -3.14
CA SER A 151 -16.67 10.82 -2.12
C SER A 151 -16.45 11.35 -0.70
N GLY A 152 -15.47 12.25 -0.49
CA GLY A 152 -15.08 12.73 0.85
C GLY A 152 -14.32 11.69 1.70
N GLN A 153 -14.06 10.48 1.15
CA GLN A 153 -13.24 9.45 1.79
C GLN A 153 -11.73 9.67 1.53
N GLY A 154 -11.39 10.72 0.79
CA GLY A 154 -10.05 10.99 0.26
C GLY A 154 -8.98 11.38 1.28
N GLU A 155 -9.34 11.69 2.52
CA GLU A 155 -8.33 11.93 3.58
C GLU A 155 -7.53 10.67 3.93
N THR A 156 -8.03 9.49 3.56
CA THR A 156 -7.41 8.20 3.87
C THR A 156 -6.30 7.78 2.89
N VAL A 157 -6.30 8.29 1.65
CA VAL A 157 -5.41 7.77 0.57
C VAL A 157 -4.25 8.72 0.26
N ARG A 158 -4.40 10.04 0.49
CA ARG A 158 -3.38 11.05 0.16
C ARG A 158 -2.02 10.90 0.87
N GLY A 159 -1.96 10.16 1.98
CA GLY A 159 -0.70 9.97 2.73
C GLY A 159 0.35 9.11 2.03
N ALA A 160 -0.03 8.25 1.09
CA ALA A 160 0.87 7.25 0.49
C ALA A 160 1.26 7.51 -0.98
N GLY A 161 0.52 8.34 -1.73
CA GLY A 161 0.69 8.50 -3.18
C GLY A 161 1.50 9.73 -3.60
N GLU A 162 1.17 10.89 -3.10
CA GLU A 162 1.70 12.16 -3.63
C GLU A 162 3.20 12.41 -3.41
N LYS A 163 3.82 11.72 -2.44
CA LYS A 163 5.27 11.81 -2.23
C LYS A 163 6.08 10.91 -3.16
N ARG A 164 5.45 10.01 -3.91
CA ARG A 164 6.15 9.09 -4.83
C ARG A 164 6.56 9.75 -6.15
N GLU A 165 5.75 10.64 -6.70
CA GLU A 165 6.00 11.22 -8.02
C GLU A 165 7.05 12.33 -8.02
N LYS A 166 7.18 13.13 -6.95
CA LYS A 166 8.15 14.24 -6.92
C LYS A 166 9.62 13.83 -6.79
N LYS A 167 9.93 12.59 -6.37
CA LYS A 167 11.32 12.12 -6.24
C LYS A 167 11.87 11.36 -7.44
N THR A 168 11.00 10.89 -8.34
CA THR A 168 11.43 10.11 -9.52
C THR A 168 11.87 11.02 -10.68
N VAL A 169 11.46 12.29 -10.68
CA VAL A 169 11.81 13.26 -11.74
C VAL A 169 13.18 13.90 -11.53
N ASP A 170 13.69 13.99 -10.30
CA ASP A 170 14.98 14.67 -9.99
C ASP A 170 16.23 13.79 -10.18
N HIS A 171 16.10 12.51 -10.56
CA HIS A 171 17.27 11.63 -10.73
C HIS A 171 17.57 11.24 -12.18
N GLN A 172 16.94 11.91 -13.17
CA GLN A 172 17.27 11.71 -14.60
C GLN A 172 18.03 12.84 -15.26
N HIS A 173 18.52 13.82 -14.49
CA HIS A 173 19.42 14.87 -15.00
C HIS A 173 20.62 15.05 -14.04
N LEU A 174 21.54 14.12 -14.11
CA LEU A 174 22.97 14.33 -13.80
C LEU A 174 23.77 13.20 -14.44
#